data_cfcbe20fd373297d851036e281f9c9c2
#
_entry.id   cfcbe20fd373297d851036e281f9c9c2
#
_cell.length_a   1.000
_cell.length_b   1.000
_cell.length_c   1.000
_cell.angle_alpha   90.00
_cell.angle_beta   90.00
_cell.angle_gamma   90.00
#
_symmetry.space_group_name_H-M   'P 1'
#
loop_
_entity.id
_entity.type
_entity.pdbx_description
1 polymer ?
#
loop_
_entity_poly.entity_id
_entity_poly.type
_entity_poly.pdbx_seq_one_letter_code
_entity_poly.pdbx_strand_id
1 'polypeptide(L)'
;MSGPHRTREPSVSRRCVRIPMERLVTAMLACLSVLVSLPPGVLAIERLEVEEEIASLMPEQKKELDEVAGRQWAVLPQIGFGPETGAIAGVKFVNRNLFGNGTTLDVEGLYSIQANRVARMTLAAPPFLSDRLLVLFRGAYVVDPQRRFFGLGNNDQGPTAASTNQIEDIRAGLTLGWRALEDLSFNLEMGWRRANISNGRMLDDLPFTPDEFPNVTGVDGGTVAPIALSLVWNSRDDVFHPTEGWRVILKALHANKAIGGDFEFSQFIGDLGYLRSFFDNRLTLAARANGEQILGPDQAVPFWEMAELGGDDTLRGFFPFRFYGTGRVLVNAEARFKILEFDFFDLWHVRLGGAVFGDAGRVFISEEAIREEEGESARGEVKRYRFDYGFGVRISLSEALVARIDVGFSEEETALLYLAFGQTF
;
A
#
# COMPACT_ATOMS: atom_id res chain seq x y z
N MET A 1 -82.19 -14.66 30.90
CA MET A 1 -81.00 -14.92 31.74
C MET A 1 -79.77 -14.83 30.83
N SER A 2 -79.12 -13.68 30.92
CA SER A 2 -78.07 -13.21 30.06
C SER A 2 -76.71 -13.54 30.70
N GLY A 3 -75.84 -14.24 29.96
CA GLY A 3 -74.44 -14.46 30.33
C GLY A 3 -73.54 -13.46 29.59
N PRO A 4 -72.46 -12.99 30.20
CA PRO A 4 -71.65 -11.84 29.66
C PRO A 4 -70.68 -12.27 28.59
N HIS A 5 -70.62 -11.47 27.52
CA HIS A 5 -69.58 -11.48 26.47
C HIS A 5 -68.22 -11.09 27.05
N ARG A 6 -67.24 -12.01 26.93
CA ARG A 6 -65.81 -11.69 27.13
C ARG A 6 -65.22 -11.23 25.80
N THR A 7 -64.92 -9.98 25.76
CA THR A 7 -64.03 -9.40 24.70
C THR A 7 -62.58 -9.90 24.86
N ARG A 8 -62.06 -10.57 23.83
CA ARG A 8 -60.63 -10.94 23.73
C ARG A 8 -59.83 -9.73 23.20
N GLU A 9 -58.95 -9.21 24.02
CA GLU A 9 -57.89 -8.31 23.56
C GLU A 9 -56.87 -9.04 22.68
N PRO A 10 -56.37 -8.44 21.61
CA PRO A 10 -55.31 -9.05 20.79
C PRO A 10 -53.96 -8.88 21.49
N SER A 11 -53.34 -9.99 21.89
CA SER A 11 -51.97 -10.03 22.38
C SER A 11 -50.99 -9.66 21.26
N VAL A 12 -50.44 -8.48 21.32
CA VAL A 12 -49.29 -8.08 20.48
C VAL A 12 -48.05 -8.84 20.96
N SER A 13 -47.76 -9.96 20.31
CA SER A 13 -46.48 -10.65 20.50
C SER A 13 -45.36 -9.80 19.91
N ARG A 14 -44.60 -9.10 20.76
CA ARG A 14 -43.33 -8.53 20.42
C ARG A 14 -42.38 -9.70 20.12
N ARG A 15 -42.22 -10.04 18.83
CA ARG A 15 -41.10 -10.87 18.38
C ARG A 15 -39.83 -10.03 18.59
N CYS A 16 -39.13 -10.28 19.69
CA CYS A 16 -37.69 -9.92 19.78
C CYS A 16 -37.00 -10.67 18.65
N VAL A 17 -36.64 -9.94 17.60
CA VAL A 17 -35.71 -10.44 16.57
C VAL A 17 -34.37 -10.54 17.26
N ARG A 18 -34.05 -11.71 17.84
CA ARG A 18 -32.71 -12.08 18.21
C ARG A 18 -31.93 -12.14 16.90
N ILE A 19 -31.19 -11.09 16.60
CA ILE A 19 -30.13 -11.14 15.57
C ILE A 19 -29.13 -12.17 16.09
N PRO A 20 -28.88 -13.30 15.39
CA PRO A 20 -27.89 -14.27 15.84
C PRO A 20 -26.56 -13.53 15.98
N MET A 21 -25.89 -13.71 17.10
CA MET A 21 -24.61 -13.06 17.41
C MET A 21 -23.54 -13.37 16.33
N GLU A 22 -23.64 -14.54 15.70
CA GLU A 22 -22.88 -14.94 14.50
C GLU A 22 -22.96 -13.90 13.35
N ARG A 23 -24.17 -13.41 13.04
CA ARG A 23 -24.35 -12.41 11.97
C ARG A 23 -23.82 -11.03 12.35
N LEU A 24 -23.85 -10.68 13.63
CA LEU A 24 -23.25 -9.41 14.11
C LEU A 24 -21.72 -9.47 14.07
N VAL A 25 -21.18 -10.62 14.41
CA VAL A 25 -19.75 -10.90 14.45
C VAL A 25 -19.21 -11.12 13.05
N THR A 26 -19.97 -11.80 12.17
CA THR A 26 -19.60 -11.92 10.75
C THR A 26 -19.64 -10.56 10.05
N ALA A 27 -20.58 -9.68 10.40
CA ALA A 27 -20.58 -8.29 9.94
C ALA A 27 -19.42 -7.47 10.52
N MET A 28 -19.05 -7.69 11.78
CA MET A 28 -17.84 -7.11 12.38
C MET A 28 -16.55 -7.68 11.75
N LEU A 29 -16.55 -8.94 11.33
CA LEU A 29 -15.41 -9.60 10.66
C LEU A 29 -15.24 -9.20 9.21
N ALA A 30 -16.33 -9.13 8.46
CA ALA A 30 -16.31 -8.46 7.15
C ALA A 30 -15.89 -7.00 7.30
N CYS A 31 -16.25 -6.40 8.42
CA CYS A 31 -15.74 -5.10 8.82
C CYS A 31 -14.25 -5.11 9.16
N LEU A 32 -13.70 -6.11 9.81
CA LEU A 32 -12.25 -6.21 10.08
C LEU A 32 -11.44 -6.63 8.83
N SER A 33 -11.98 -7.45 7.95
CA SER A 33 -11.27 -7.92 6.75
C SER A 33 -11.07 -6.87 5.68
N VAL A 34 -11.80 -5.76 5.73
CA VAL A 34 -11.58 -4.57 4.89
C VAL A 34 -10.71 -3.52 5.60
N LEU A 35 -10.26 -3.84 6.84
CA LEU A 35 -9.54 -2.93 7.74
C LEU A 35 -8.09 -2.67 7.36
N VAL A 36 -7.63 -3.16 6.22
CA VAL A 36 -6.20 -3.29 6.04
C VAL A 36 -5.70 -2.73 4.72
N SER A 37 -5.23 -1.55 4.78
CA SER A 37 -4.18 -1.02 3.91
C SER A 37 -3.60 0.22 4.55
N LEU A 38 -2.57 0.03 5.34
CA LEU A 38 -1.65 1.13 5.65
C LEU A 38 -0.25 0.60 5.85
N PRO A 39 0.64 1.08 5.05
CA PRO A 39 2.04 1.07 5.40
C PRO A 39 2.56 2.45 5.80
N PRO A 40 3.58 2.49 6.61
CA PRO A 40 4.41 3.67 6.78
C PRO A 40 5.30 3.82 5.56
N GLY A 41 4.88 4.50 4.57
CA GLY A 41 5.58 4.67 3.31
C GLY A 41 4.59 4.98 2.20
N VAL A 42 3.68 5.90 2.48
CA VAL A 42 2.49 6.22 1.70
C VAL A 42 2.75 6.45 0.19
N LEU A 43 3.99 6.64 -0.23
CA LEU A 43 4.32 7.01 -1.60
C LEU A 43 4.81 5.85 -2.49
N ALA A 44 5.52 4.86 -1.92
CA ALA A 44 6.00 3.72 -2.70
C ALA A 44 4.90 2.70 -3.02
N ILE A 45 3.91 2.58 -2.15
CA ILE A 45 2.86 1.57 -2.19
C ILE A 45 1.77 1.91 -3.19
N GLU A 46 1.43 3.18 -3.38
CA GLU A 46 0.42 3.56 -4.38
C GLU A 46 0.77 3.13 -5.81
N ARG A 47 2.04 2.87 -6.10
CA ARG A 47 2.45 2.36 -7.42
C ARG A 47 2.04 0.89 -7.65
N LEU A 48 1.90 0.09 -6.58
CA LEU A 48 1.52 -1.33 -6.62
C LEU A 48 0.08 -1.59 -6.12
N GLU A 49 -0.47 -0.73 -5.24
CA GLU A 49 -1.83 -0.86 -4.69
C GLU A 49 -2.94 -0.85 -5.76
N VAL A 50 -2.72 -0.16 -6.88
CA VAL A 50 -3.65 -0.18 -8.03
C VAL A 50 -3.96 -1.60 -8.47
N GLU A 51 -2.98 -2.45 -8.42
CA GLU A 51 -3.03 -3.82 -8.95
C GLU A 51 -3.64 -4.77 -7.93
N GLU A 52 -3.40 -4.55 -6.65
CA GLU A 52 -4.08 -5.26 -5.57
C GLU A 52 -5.55 -4.84 -5.48
N GLU A 53 -5.85 -3.55 -5.68
CA GLU A 53 -7.22 -3.07 -5.72
C GLU A 53 -7.97 -3.60 -6.95
N ILE A 54 -7.32 -3.65 -8.12
CA ILE A 54 -7.86 -4.30 -9.33
C ILE A 54 -8.11 -5.79 -9.07
N ALA A 55 -7.18 -6.48 -8.40
CA ALA A 55 -7.33 -7.88 -8.04
C ALA A 55 -8.47 -8.08 -7.01
N SER A 56 -8.62 -7.20 -6.02
CA SER A 56 -9.71 -7.26 -5.02
C SER A 56 -11.11 -7.02 -5.58
N LEU A 57 -11.20 -6.40 -6.76
CA LEU A 57 -12.46 -6.20 -7.48
C LEU A 57 -12.83 -7.38 -8.38
N MET A 58 -12.06 -8.48 -8.34
CA MET A 58 -12.37 -9.70 -9.09
C MET A 58 -13.69 -10.34 -8.62
N PRO A 59 -14.51 -10.89 -9.54
CA PRO A 59 -15.87 -11.36 -9.25
C PRO A 59 -15.95 -12.42 -8.15
N GLU A 60 -14.95 -13.28 -7.99
CA GLU A 60 -14.95 -14.34 -6.98
C GLU A 60 -14.79 -13.79 -5.57
N GLN A 61 -13.89 -12.85 -5.35
CA GLN A 61 -13.72 -12.20 -4.05
C GLN A 61 -14.88 -11.28 -3.70
N LYS A 62 -15.49 -10.64 -4.71
CA LYS A 62 -16.71 -9.87 -4.53
C LYS A 62 -17.86 -10.75 -4.00
N LYS A 63 -17.95 -11.99 -4.48
CA LYS A 63 -18.99 -12.93 -4.05
C LYS A 63 -18.83 -13.37 -2.59
N GLU A 64 -17.61 -13.64 -2.13
CA GLU A 64 -17.33 -13.96 -0.73
C GLU A 64 -17.62 -12.79 0.20
N LEU A 65 -17.24 -11.56 -0.17
CA LEU A 65 -17.53 -10.35 0.60
C LEU A 65 -19.04 -10.04 0.66
N ASP A 66 -19.78 -10.28 -0.42
CA ASP A 66 -21.23 -10.07 -0.49
C ASP A 66 -22.00 -11.10 0.34
N GLU A 67 -21.56 -12.37 0.41
CA GLU A 67 -22.16 -13.41 1.23
C GLU A 67 -21.96 -13.16 2.74
N VAL A 68 -20.80 -12.61 3.12
CA VAL A 68 -20.47 -12.34 4.52
C VAL A 68 -21.20 -11.11 5.06
N ALA A 69 -21.39 -10.06 4.28
CA ALA A 69 -21.87 -8.79 4.82
C ALA A 69 -23.41 -8.63 4.83
N GLY A 70 -24.14 -9.21 3.90
CA GLY A 70 -25.60 -9.01 3.77
C GLY A 70 -26.04 -7.53 3.72
N ARG A 71 -25.10 -6.59 3.67
CA ARG A 71 -25.27 -5.15 3.61
C ARG A 71 -24.49 -4.58 2.45
N GLN A 72 -25.07 -3.59 1.78
CA GLN A 72 -24.44 -2.90 0.66
C GLN A 72 -23.40 -1.87 1.10
N TRP A 73 -23.30 -1.55 2.38
CA TRP A 73 -22.36 -0.58 2.92
C TRP A 73 -21.85 -0.97 4.31
N ALA A 74 -20.65 -0.52 4.63
CA ALA A 74 -20.00 -0.70 5.93
C ALA A 74 -19.17 0.54 6.30
N VAL A 75 -18.96 0.72 7.62
CA VAL A 75 -18.01 1.68 8.18
C VAL A 75 -17.03 0.89 9.03
N LEU A 76 -15.76 1.05 8.76
CA LEU A 76 -14.68 0.23 9.29
C LEU A 76 -13.70 1.11 10.05
N PRO A 77 -13.47 0.89 11.35
CA PRO A 77 -12.38 1.55 12.06
C PRO A 77 -11.04 1.02 11.55
N GLN A 78 -10.04 1.89 11.50
CA GLN A 78 -8.69 1.55 11.10
C GLN A 78 -7.70 1.94 12.20
N ILE A 79 -6.71 1.11 12.44
CA ILE A 79 -5.61 1.35 13.38
C ILE A 79 -4.31 0.87 12.74
N GLY A 80 -3.21 1.54 13.05
CA GLY A 80 -1.89 1.15 12.55
C GLY A 80 -0.77 1.72 13.40
N PHE A 81 0.45 1.35 13.09
CA PHE A 81 1.65 1.87 13.71
C PHE A 81 2.83 1.80 12.74
N GLY A 82 3.60 2.87 12.65
CA GLY A 82 4.86 2.91 11.90
C GLY A 82 5.95 3.64 12.67
N PRO A 83 7.24 3.37 12.37
CA PRO A 83 8.36 3.99 13.10
C PRO A 83 8.39 5.51 12.96
N GLU A 84 7.98 6.06 11.82
CA GLU A 84 7.94 7.51 11.57
C GLU A 84 6.57 8.13 11.82
N THR A 85 5.49 7.37 11.66
CA THR A 85 4.12 7.87 11.83
C THR A 85 3.62 7.73 13.26
N GLY A 86 4.20 6.83 14.03
CA GLY A 86 3.67 6.42 15.33
C GLY A 86 2.31 5.73 15.20
N ALA A 87 1.45 5.85 16.20
CA ALA A 87 0.11 5.28 16.17
C ALA A 87 -0.78 6.05 15.17
N ILE A 88 -1.57 5.29 14.40
CA ILE A 88 -2.49 5.79 13.39
C ILE A 88 -3.90 5.30 13.74
N ALA A 89 -4.88 6.16 13.55
CA ALA A 89 -6.29 5.82 13.67
C ALA A 89 -7.09 6.44 12.52
N GLY A 90 -8.15 5.77 12.11
CA GLY A 90 -9.00 6.27 11.04
C GLY A 90 -10.27 5.48 10.83
N VAL A 91 -10.91 5.78 9.74
CA VAL A 91 -12.20 5.21 9.36
C VAL A 91 -12.24 4.99 7.84
N LYS A 92 -12.74 3.85 7.41
CA LYS A 92 -13.05 3.55 6.01
C LYS A 92 -14.54 3.32 5.85
N PHE A 93 -15.16 4.03 4.91
CA PHE A 93 -16.52 3.79 4.46
C PHE A 93 -16.48 3.04 3.13
N VAL A 94 -17.25 1.97 3.02
CA VAL A 94 -17.37 1.15 1.81
C VAL A 94 -18.83 1.06 1.42
N ASN A 95 -19.14 1.28 0.14
CA ASN A 95 -20.47 1.05 -0.43
C ASN A 95 -20.33 0.29 -1.76
N ARG A 96 -20.88 -0.89 -1.84
CA ARG A 96 -20.77 -1.81 -3.01
C ARG A 96 -21.89 -1.62 -4.04
N ASN A 97 -22.81 -0.70 -3.81
CA ASN A 97 -23.94 -0.46 -4.70
C ASN A 97 -24.47 0.98 -4.60
N LEU A 98 -23.56 1.95 -4.69
CA LEU A 98 -23.81 3.38 -4.41
C LEU A 98 -25.02 3.95 -5.17
N PHE A 99 -25.21 3.55 -6.43
CA PHE A 99 -26.31 4.01 -7.29
C PHE A 99 -27.33 2.92 -7.62
N GLY A 100 -27.31 1.79 -6.90
CA GLY A 100 -28.20 0.66 -7.18
C GLY A 100 -27.82 -0.15 -8.43
N ASN A 101 -26.66 0.11 -9.02
CA ASN A 101 -26.16 -0.49 -10.26
C ASN A 101 -24.85 -1.28 -10.10
N GLY A 102 -24.40 -1.50 -8.84
CA GLY A 102 -23.13 -2.19 -8.56
C GLY A 102 -21.90 -1.29 -8.56
N THR A 103 -22.06 0.05 -8.65
CA THR A 103 -20.95 0.99 -8.45
C THR A 103 -20.42 0.90 -7.03
N THR A 104 -19.11 0.74 -6.89
CA THR A 104 -18.44 0.67 -5.59
C THR A 104 -17.81 2.02 -5.25
N LEU A 105 -17.99 2.47 -4.01
CA LEU A 105 -17.32 3.63 -3.43
C LEU A 105 -16.61 3.23 -2.16
N ASP A 106 -15.32 3.50 -2.09
CA ASP A 106 -14.50 3.41 -0.88
C ASP A 106 -14.00 4.82 -0.53
N VAL A 107 -14.17 5.23 0.73
CA VAL A 107 -13.64 6.50 1.25
C VAL A 107 -12.94 6.22 2.57
N GLU A 108 -11.71 6.68 2.68
CA GLU A 108 -10.85 6.46 3.83
C GLU A 108 -10.35 7.79 4.39
N GLY A 109 -10.29 7.87 5.71
CA GLY A 109 -9.67 9.00 6.41
C GLY A 109 -8.82 8.51 7.58
N LEU A 110 -7.55 8.94 7.65
CA LEU A 110 -6.58 8.49 8.63
C LEU A 110 -5.84 9.68 9.23
N TYR A 111 -5.48 9.54 10.49
CA TYR A 111 -4.68 10.51 11.23
C TYR A 111 -3.69 9.80 12.15
N SER A 112 -2.45 10.27 12.20
CA SER A 112 -1.42 9.73 13.09
C SER A 112 -1.07 10.69 14.23
N ILE A 113 -0.46 10.16 15.29
CA ILE A 113 0.05 10.98 16.41
C ILE A 113 1.17 11.92 15.97
N GLN A 114 1.86 11.61 14.87
CA GLN A 114 2.86 12.47 14.24
C GLN A 114 2.26 13.48 13.26
N ALA A 115 0.91 13.59 13.24
CA ALA A 115 0.12 14.48 12.40
C ALA A 115 0.14 14.17 10.89
N ASN A 116 0.50 12.95 10.50
CA ASN A 116 0.24 12.48 9.15
C ASN A 116 -1.27 12.44 8.92
N ARG A 117 -1.69 12.82 7.73
CA ARG A 117 -3.10 12.88 7.34
C ARG A 117 -3.26 12.19 5.99
N VAL A 118 -4.25 11.34 5.90
CA VAL A 118 -4.60 10.67 4.65
C VAL A 118 -6.10 10.74 4.46
N ALA A 119 -6.52 11.17 3.29
CA ALA A 119 -7.88 11.03 2.80
C ALA A 119 -7.81 10.41 1.42
N ARG A 120 -8.50 9.30 1.20
CA ARG A 120 -8.55 8.60 -0.08
C ARG A 120 -9.97 8.33 -0.50
N MET A 121 -10.20 8.27 -1.80
CA MET A 121 -11.46 7.88 -2.40
C MET A 121 -11.19 7.03 -3.63
N THR A 122 -11.86 5.88 -3.71
CA THR A 122 -11.93 5.05 -4.90
C THR A 122 -13.36 4.88 -5.33
N LEU A 123 -13.64 5.14 -6.60
CA LEU A 123 -14.93 4.92 -7.23
C LEU A 123 -14.74 3.94 -8.39
N ALA A 124 -15.30 2.74 -8.26
CA ALA A 124 -15.27 1.72 -9.30
C ALA A 124 -16.63 1.63 -9.99
N ALA A 125 -16.62 1.78 -11.31
CA ALA A 125 -17.83 1.53 -12.09
C ALA A 125 -18.20 0.04 -12.04
N PRO A 126 -19.50 -0.31 -12.16
CA PRO A 126 -19.89 -1.70 -12.26
C PRO A 126 -19.25 -2.36 -13.49
N PRO A 127 -18.93 -3.66 -13.41
CA PRO A 127 -18.41 -4.37 -14.56
C PRO A 127 -19.37 -4.28 -15.75
N PHE A 128 -18.84 -4.00 -16.93
CA PHE A 128 -19.61 -3.96 -18.17
C PHE A 128 -18.82 -4.62 -19.31
N LEU A 129 -19.48 -4.86 -20.43
CA LEU A 129 -18.91 -5.64 -21.56
C LEU A 129 -18.36 -7.00 -21.10
N SER A 130 -19.24 -7.87 -20.59
CA SER A 130 -18.93 -9.23 -20.13
C SER A 130 -17.93 -9.30 -18.97
N ASP A 131 -18.03 -8.40 -18.01
CA ASP A 131 -17.21 -8.35 -16.77
C ASP A 131 -15.69 -8.25 -17.00
N ARG A 132 -15.30 -7.83 -18.20
CA ARG A 132 -13.89 -7.72 -18.60
C ARG A 132 -13.32 -6.30 -18.56
N LEU A 133 -14.20 -5.30 -18.54
CA LEU A 133 -13.78 -3.90 -18.47
C LEU A 133 -13.99 -3.34 -17.08
N LEU A 134 -12.96 -2.70 -16.57
CA LEU A 134 -12.93 -2.02 -15.29
C LEU A 134 -12.66 -0.53 -15.53
N VAL A 135 -13.40 0.32 -14.84
CA VAL A 135 -13.14 1.76 -14.80
C VAL A 135 -13.05 2.18 -13.34
N LEU A 136 -11.90 2.69 -12.96
CA LEU A 136 -11.61 3.18 -11.60
C LEU A 136 -11.27 4.66 -11.65
N PHE A 137 -11.88 5.43 -10.77
CA PHE A 137 -11.46 6.78 -10.44
C PHE A 137 -10.90 6.80 -9.01
N ARG A 138 -9.76 7.43 -8.81
CA ARG A 138 -9.11 7.58 -7.51
C ARG A 138 -8.79 9.03 -7.23
N GLY A 139 -8.93 9.40 -5.97
CA GLY A 139 -8.49 10.67 -5.44
C GLY A 139 -7.80 10.47 -4.11
N ALA A 140 -6.73 11.22 -3.84
CA ALA A 140 -6.05 11.19 -2.57
C ALA A 140 -5.58 12.59 -2.15
N TYR A 141 -5.61 12.82 -0.85
CA TYR A 141 -4.96 13.93 -0.17
C TYR A 141 -4.10 13.37 0.96
N VAL A 142 -2.82 13.62 0.91
CA VAL A 142 -1.85 13.05 1.86
C VAL A 142 -0.96 14.16 2.38
N VAL A 143 -0.73 14.20 3.69
CA VAL A 143 0.25 15.08 4.33
C VAL A 143 1.17 14.23 5.19
N ASP A 144 2.45 14.27 4.85
CA ASP A 144 3.53 13.76 5.68
C ASP A 144 4.34 14.95 6.21
N PRO A 145 4.17 15.33 7.50
CA PRO A 145 4.73 16.56 8.03
C PRO A 145 6.20 16.47 8.43
N GLN A 146 6.82 15.30 8.35
CA GLN A 146 8.18 15.07 8.85
C GLN A 146 8.93 13.99 8.08
N ARG A 147 8.77 13.97 6.76
CA ARG A 147 9.45 13.03 5.90
C ARG A 147 10.97 13.28 5.92
N ARG A 148 11.73 12.24 6.16
CA ARG A 148 13.18 12.29 6.10
C ARG A 148 13.68 12.24 4.65
N PHE A 149 14.75 12.99 4.38
CA PHE A 149 15.51 12.92 3.14
C PHE A 149 16.97 12.77 3.48
N PHE A 150 17.59 11.73 2.97
CA PHE A 150 18.98 11.34 3.29
C PHE A 150 19.97 11.73 2.19
N GLY A 151 19.55 12.56 1.24
CA GLY A 151 20.29 12.86 0.02
C GLY A 151 20.05 11.81 -1.07
N LEU A 152 20.62 12.09 -2.24
CA LEU A 152 20.50 11.23 -3.41
C LEU A 152 21.55 10.10 -3.38
N GLY A 153 21.24 9.03 -4.10
CA GLY A 153 22.14 7.90 -4.29
C GLY A 153 22.19 6.94 -3.10
N ASN A 154 23.11 6.01 -3.23
CA ASN A 154 23.35 4.94 -2.26
C ASN A 154 24.46 5.33 -1.29
N ASN A 155 24.32 6.48 -0.60
CA ASN A 155 25.36 7.06 0.25
C ASN A 155 25.54 6.32 1.60
N ASP A 156 26.70 6.52 2.25
CA ASP A 156 27.09 5.90 3.52
C ASP A 156 27.02 6.85 4.72
N GLN A 157 26.30 7.97 4.64
CA GLN A 157 26.27 8.97 5.70
C GLN A 157 25.51 8.52 6.97
N GLY A 158 24.73 7.45 6.85
CA GLY A 158 23.92 6.93 7.95
C GLY A 158 22.67 7.75 8.26
N PRO A 159 21.83 7.26 9.19
CA PRO A 159 20.50 7.85 9.44
C PRO A 159 20.53 9.21 10.14
N THR A 160 21.64 9.57 10.81
CA THR A 160 21.77 10.86 11.52
C THR A 160 22.06 12.03 10.58
N ALA A 161 22.41 11.77 9.34
CA ALA A 161 22.70 12.80 8.35
C ALA A 161 21.48 13.16 7.50
N ALA A 162 20.28 12.87 7.96
CA ALA A 162 19.03 13.22 7.29
C ALA A 162 18.73 14.72 7.39
N SER A 163 17.93 15.21 6.46
CA SER A 163 17.12 16.42 6.59
C SER A 163 15.64 16.05 6.69
N THR A 164 14.79 17.02 7.00
CA THR A 164 13.35 16.79 7.12
C THR A 164 12.56 17.76 6.26
N ASN A 165 11.42 17.32 5.76
CA ASN A 165 10.49 18.18 5.02
C ASN A 165 9.05 17.74 5.28
N GLN A 166 8.10 18.60 4.96
CA GLN A 166 6.70 18.24 4.79
C GLN A 166 6.39 18.05 3.33
N ILE A 167 5.75 16.93 3.01
CA ILE A 167 5.12 16.72 1.70
C ILE A 167 3.62 16.76 1.86
N GLU A 168 2.96 17.61 1.09
CA GLU A 168 1.52 17.66 0.94
C GLU A 168 1.16 17.31 -0.50
N ASP A 169 0.50 16.16 -0.68
CA ASP A 169 0.15 15.59 -1.98
C ASP A 169 -1.35 15.64 -2.24
N ILE A 170 -1.72 16.12 -3.43
CA ILE A 170 -3.07 15.96 -3.98
C ILE A 170 -2.94 15.12 -5.23
N ARG A 171 -3.75 14.07 -5.35
CA ARG A 171 -3.69 13.13 -6.46
C ARG A 171 -5.07 12.84 -7.02
N ALA A 172 -5.13 12.65 -8.33
CA ALA A 172 -6.28 12.15 -9.05
C ALA A 172 -5.83 11.16 -10.12
N GLY A 173 -6.60 10.10 -10.33
CA GLY A 173 -6.27 9.07 -11.30
C GLY A 173 -7.51 8.43 -11.91
N LEU A 174 -7.39 8.05 -13.18
CA LEU A 174 -8.37 7.25 -13.90
C LEU A 174 -7.67 6.02 -14.46
N THR A 175 -8.21 4.84 -14.19
CA THR A 175 -7.72 3.57 -14.73
C THR A 175 -8.79 2.92 -15.59
N LEU A 176 -8.41 2.52 -16.79
CA LEU A 176 -9.19 1.70 -17.70
C LEU A 176 -8.51 0.33 -17.78
N GLY A 177 -9.09 -0.68 -17.12
CA GLY A 177 -8.58 -2.03 -17.08
C GLY A 177 -9.32 -2.96 -18.06
N TRP A 178 -8.58 -3.84 -18.71
CA TRP A 178 -9.13 -4.90 -19.54
C TRP A 178 -8.56 -6.26 -19.14
N ARG A 179 -9.44 -7.14 -18.64
CA ARG A 179 -9.11 -8.52 -18.32
C ARG A 179 -9.14 -9.37 -19.60
N ALA A 180 -7.96 -9.67 -20.13
CA ALA A 180 -7.83 -10.48 -21.33
C ALA A 180 -8.05 -11.98 -21.05
N LEU A 181 -7.48 -12.47 -19.92
CA LEU A 181 -7.63 -13.83 -19.38
C LEU A 181 -7.99 -13.73 -17.90
N GLU A 182 -8.26 -14.85 -17.25
CA GLU A 182 -8.54 -14.89 -15.80
C GLU A 182 -7.39 -14.30 -14.99
N ASP A 183 -6.16 -14.63 -15.37
CA ASP A 183 -4.93 -14.21 -14.67
C ASP A 183 -4.23 -13.00 -15.32
N LEU A 184 -4.72 -12.49 -16.47
CA LEU A 184 -4.00 -11.48 -17.26
C LEU A 184 -4.87 -10.24 -17.51
N SER A 185 -4.38 -9.09 -17.09
CA SER A 185 -4.99 -7.80 -17.35
C SER A 185 -4.01 -6.80 -17.96
N PHE A 186 -4.58 -5.87 -18.74
CA PHE A 186 -3.91 -4.69 -19.28
C PHE A 186 -4.61 -3.45 -18.77
N ASN A 187 -3.86 -2.45 -18.34
CA ASN A 187 -4.44 -1.23 -17.80
C ASN A 187 -3.83 -0.01 -18.47
N LEU A 188 -4.68 0.95 -18.79
CA LEU A 188 -4.31 2.31 -19.16
C LEU A 188 -4.64 3.20 -17.97
N GLU A 189 -3.63 3.91 -17.46
CA GLU A 189 -3.74 4.79 -16.31
C GLU A 189 -3.44 6.22 -16.74
N MET A 190 -4.24 7.17 -16.28
CA MET A 190 -4.01 8.59 -16.41
C MET A 190 -4.00 9.18 -15.02
N GLY A 191 -2.91 9.84 -14.66
CA GLY A 191 -2.69 10.40 -13.33
C GLY A 191 -2.47 11.90 -13.36
N TRP A 192 -2.70 12.52 -12.23
CA TRP A 192 -2.31 13.88 -11.91
C TRP A 192 -1.92 13.92 -10.43
N ARG A 193 -0.74 14.42 -10.14
CA ARG A 193 -0.21 14.58 -8.78
C ARG A 193 0.37 15.97 -8.62
N ARG A 194 0.00 16.67 -7.57
CA ARG A 194 0.63 17.92 -7.13
C ARG A 194 1.22 17.71 -5.74
N ALA A 195 2.54 17.86 -5.65
CA ALA A 195 3.28 17.84 -4.40
C ALA A 195 3.67 19.27 -4.02
N ASN A 196 3.37 19.68 -2.77
CA ASN A 196 3.86 20.91 -2.17
C ASN A 196 4.88 20.50 -1.09
N ILE A 197 6.10 21.02 -1.20
CA ILE A 197 7.17 20.78 -0.24
C ILE A 197 7.34 22.02 0.64
N SER A 198 7.54 21.82 1.93
CA SER A 198 7.80 22.89 2.89
C SER A 198 8.65 22.37 4.05
N ASN A 199 9.08 23.24 4.93
CA ASN A 199 9.94 22.88 6.06
C ASN A 199 9.28 21.88 7.02
N GLY A 200 7.95 21.92 7.18
CA GLY A 200 7.25 20.95 8.01
C GLY A 200 7.55 21.07 9.51
N ARG A 201 7.47 19.94 10.22
CA ARG A 201 7.76 19.85 11.65
C ARG A 201 9.23 19.48 11.84
N MET A 202 9.90 20.16 12.76
CA MET A 202 11.26 19.80 13.16
C MET A 202 11.27 18.39 13.79
N LEU A 203 12.18 17.56 13.35
CA LEU A 203 12.39 16.20 13.84
C LEU A 203 13.85 16.06 14.29
N ASP A 204 14.09 15.72 15.55
CA ASP A 204 15.40 15.41 16.12
C ASP A 204 16.50 16.45 15.81
N ASP A 205 16.16 17.74 15.75
CA ASP A 205 17.07 18.84 15.35
C ASP A 205 17.65 18.70 13.92
N LEU A 206 17.01 17.91 13.05
CA LEU A 206 17.43 17.79 11.65
C LEU A 206 17.19 19.10 10.88
N PRO A 207 18.12 19.47 9.96
CA PRO A 207 17.89 20.61 9.08
C PRO A 207 16.70 20.38 8.15
N PHE A 208 16.12 21.45 7.66
CA PHE A 208 15.04 21.33 6.68
C PHE A 208 15.60 21.03 5.29
N THR A 209 14.98 20.11 4.56
CA THR A 209 15.43 19.69 3.23
C THR A 209 15.55 20.85 2.24
N PRO A 210 14.61 21.81 2.15
CA PRO A 210 14.76 22.95 1.26
C PRO A 210 15.94 23.85 1.60
N ASP A 211 16.35 23.90 2.87
CA ASP A 211 17.50 24.70 3.31
C ASP A 211 18.83 23.98 3.06
N GLU A 212 18.88 22.67 3.29
CA GLU A 212 20.10 21.85 3.13
C GLU A 212 20.36 21.48 1.66
N PHE A 213 19.31 21.25 0.87
CA PHE A 213 19.37 20.79 -0.51
C PHE A 213 18.53 21.67 -1.45
N PRO A 214 18.83 22.98 -1.57
CA PRO A 214 17.97 23.93 -2.29
C PRO A 214 17.91 23.69 -3.80
N ASN A 215 18.85 22.94 -4.37
CA ASN A 215 18.92 22.68 -5.81
C ASN A 215 18.33 21.34 -6.23
N VAL A 216 17.94 20.48 -5.26
CA VAL A 216 17.37 19.17 -5.58
C VAL A 216 16.05 19.36 -6.34
N THR A 217 15.95 18.73 -7.50
CA THR A 217 14.80 18.87 -8.38
C THR A 217 13.52 18.46 -7.66
N GLY A 218 12.54 19.38 -7.65
CA GLY A 218 11.27 19.19 -6.96
C GLY A 218 11.27 19.54 -5.48
N VAL A 219 12.36 20.14 -4.94
CA VAL A 219 12.42 20.58 -3.54
C VAL A 219 11.40 21.70 -3.23
N ASP A 220 11.00 22.47 -4.23
CA ASP A 220 9.90 23.45 -4.14
C ASP A 220 8.52 22.85 -4.46
N GLY A 221 8.46 21.53 -4.66
CA GLY A 221 7.25 20.84 -5.12
C GLY A 221 7.04 20.90 -6.62
N GLY A 222 5.82 20.71 -7.07
CA GLY A 222 5.45 20.73 -8.48
C GLY A 222 4.34 19.76 -8.83
N THR A 223 4.05 19.65 -10.13
CA THR A 223 2.98 18.82 -10.67
C THR A 223 3.54 17.78 -11.63
N VAL A 224 3.11 16.51 -11.49
CA VAL A 224 3.38 15.43 -12.42
C VAL A 224 2.06 14.94 -13.03
N ALA A 225 2.01 14.84 -14.35
CA ALA A 225 0.86 14.35 -15.09
C ALA A 225 1.28 13.12 -15.93
N PRO A 226 1.18 11.89 -15.38
CA PRO A 226 1.61 10.69 -16.08
C PRO A 226 0.47 10.04 -16.86
N ILE A 227 0.86 9.36 -17.95
CA ILE A 227 0.09 8.32 -18.59
C ILE A 227 0.89 7.03 -18.49
N ALA A 228 0.25 5.94 -18.08
CA ALA A 228 0.91 4.65 -17.93
C ALA A 228 0.14 3.53 -18.61
N LEU A 229 0.89 2.53 -19.08
CA LEU A 229 0.38 1.24 -19.50
C LEU A 229 0.96 0.19 -18.57
N SER A 230 0.12 -0.70 -18.05
CA SER A 230 0.56 -1.83 -17.26
C SER A 230 -0.01 -3.15 -17.76
N LEU A 231 0.78 -4.21 -17.58
CA LEU A 231 0.42 -5.59 -17.74
C LEU A 231 0.56 -6.26 -16.39
N VAL A 232 -0.49 -6.93 -15.95
CA VAL A 232 -0.52 -7.70 -14.71
C VAL A 232 -0.87 -9.14 -15.02
N TRP A 233 0.02 -10.06 -14.67
CA TRP A 233 -0.24 -11.49 -14.67
C TRP A 233 -0.16 -12.00 -13.24
N ASN A 234 -1.27 -12.53 -12.72
CA ASN A 234 -1.38 -12.98 -11.35
C ASN A 234 -2.03 -14.38 -11.31
N SER A 235 -1.21 -15.41 -11.19
CA SER A 235 -1.62 -16.81 -11.08
C SER A 235 -1.52 -17.35 -9.65
N ARG A 236 -1.48 -16.44 -8.65
CA ARG A 236 -1.48 -16.85 -7.24
C ARG A 236 -2.82 -17.49 -6.87
N ASP A 237 -2.75 -18.51 -6.03
CA ASP A 237 -3.90 -19.26 -5.51
C ASP A 237 -4.84 -18.41 -4.64
N ASP A 238 -4.29 -17.40 -3.97
CA ASP A 238 -5.03 -16.46 -3.12
C ASP A 238 -4.36 -15.07 -3.17
N VAL A 239 -5.11 -14.01 -3.00
CA VAL A 239 -4.59 -12.63 -3.01
C VAL A 239 -4.05 -12.22 -1.65
N PHE A 240 -4.72 -12.64 -0.56
CA PHE A 240 -4.36 -12.26 0.81
C PHE A 240 -3.38 -13.23 1.47
N HIS A 241 -3.54 -14.53 1.19
CA HIS A 241 -2.73 -15.61 1.74
C HIS A 241 -2.09 -16.49 0.66
N PRO A 242 -1.35 -15.90 -0.30
CA PRO A 242 -0.81 -16.69 -1.38
C PRO A 242 0.16 -17.75 -0.85
N THR A 243 -0.05 -18.98 -1.31
CA THR A 243 0.81 -20.12 -0.97
C THR A 243 1.57 -20.65 -2.17
N GLU A 244 1.05 -20.43 -3.39
CA GLU A 244 1.75 -20.77 -4.63
C GLU A 244 1.32 -19.86 -5.78
N GLY A 245 2.16 -19.79 -6.80
CA GLY A 245 1.89 -19.07 -8.04
C GLY A 245 2.88 -17.96 -8.33
N TRP A 246 2.58 -17.21 -9.36
CA TRP A 246 3.37 -16.10 -9.88
C TRP A 246 2.57 -14.81 -9.86
N ARG A 247 3.26 -13.71 -9.62
CA ARG A 247 2.76 -12.36 -9.88
C ARG A 247 3.80 -11.62 -10.72
N VAL A 248 3.39 -11.10 -11.87
CA VAL A 248 4.24 -10.31 -12.76
C VAL A 248 3.55 -9.01 -13.07
N ILE A 249 4.25 -7.92 -12.87
CA ILE A 249 3.81 -6.58 -13.21
C ILE A 249 4.85 -5.94 -14.09
N LEU A 250 4.43 -5.47 -15.25
CA LEU A 250 5.24 -4.63 -16.13
C LEU A 250 4.50 -3.31 -16.35
N LYS A 251 5.15 -2.20 -16.04
CA LYS A 251 4.56 -0.87 -16.17
C LYS A 251 5.50 0.07 -16.90
N ALA A 252 4.98 0.77 -17.87
CA ALA A 252 5.63 1.88 -18.56
C ALA A 252 4.82 3.14 -18.35
N LEU A 253 5.46 4.18 -17.83
CA LEU A 253 4.88 5.47 -17.51
C LEU A 253 5.62 6.58 -18.25
N HIS A 254 4.90 7.58 -18.73
CA HIS A 254 5.44 8.80 -19.27
C HIS A 254 4.74 10.00 -18.64
N ALA A 255 5.49 10.82 -17.92
CA ALA A 255 5.05 12.11 -17.42
C ALA A 255 5.35 13.19 -18.46
N ASN A 256 4.41 14.09 -18.69
CA ASN A 256 4.51 15.05 -19.78
C ASN A 256 4.02 16.45 -19.39
N LYS A 257 4.82 17.47 -19.76
CA LYS A 257 4.47 18.88 -19.53
C LYS A 257 3.26 19.34 -20.35
N ALA A 258 3.04 18.76 -21.54
CA ALA A 258 1.95 19.16 -22.43
C ALA A 258 0.55 18.87 -21.86
N ILE A 259 0.43 17.98 -20.88
CA ILE A 259 -0.85 17.64 -20.24
C ILE A 259 -0.97 18.20 -18.81
N GLY A 260 -0.18 19.22 -18.48
CA GLY A 260 -0.30 19.97 -17.23
C GLY A 260 0.69 19.58 -16.14
N GLY A 261 1.77 18.87 -16.48
CA GLY A 261 2.91 18.60 -15.59
C GLY A 261 3.98 19.68 -15.66
N ASP A 262 4.79 19.78 -14.61
CA ASP A 262 6.00 20.63 -14.56
C ASP A 262 7.24 19.83 -14.98
N PHE A 263 7.17 18.50 -14.95
CA PHE A 263 8.28 17.55 -15.18
C PHE A 263 7.98 16.67 -16.40
N GLU A 264 9.05 16.19 -17.05
CA GLU A 264 8.96 15.30 -18.22
C GLU A 264 9.99 14.18 -18.11
N PHE A 265 9.52 12.95 -17.93
CA PHE A 265 10.36 11.76 -17.82
C PHE A 265 9.56 10.50 -18.19
N SER A 266 10.26 9.41 -18.47
CA SER A 266 9.67 8.09 -18.65
C SER A 266 10.18 7.14 -17.58
N GLN A 267 9.32 6.22 -17.12
CA GLN A 267 9.66 5.26 -16.09
C GLN A 267 9.20 3.87 -16.49
N PHE A 268 10.05 2.89 -16.25
CA PHE A 268 9.78 1.47 -16.48
C PHE A 268 9.92 0.73 -15.16
N ILE A 269 8.91 -0.07 -14.82
CA ILE A 269 8.86 -0.86 -13.59
C ILE A 269 8.59 -2.31 -13.98
N GLY A 270 9.40 -3.22 -13.44
CA GLY A 270 9.19 -4.66 -13.49
C GLY A 270 9.14 -5.22 -12.08
N ASP A 271 8.11 -5.97 -11.75
CA ASP A 271 7.95 -6.66 -10.47
C ASP A 271 7.60 -8.12 -10.72
N LEU A 272 8.34 -9.04 -10.15
CA LEU A 272 8.19 -10.48 -10.31
C LEU A 272 8.17 -11.13 -8.93
N GLY A 273 7.03 -11.70 -8.56
CA GLY A 273 6.85 -12.50 -7.35
C GLY A 273 6.65 -13.99 -7.68
N TYR A 274 7.19 -14.85 -6.85
CA TYR A 274 7.00 -16.29 -6.91
C TYR A 274 6.84 -16.88 -5.52
N LEU A 275 5.83 -17.74 -5.36
CA LEU A 275 5.57 -18.44 -4.11
C LEU A 275 5.45 -19.94 -4.36
N ARG A 276 5.94 -20.72 -3.40
CA ARG A 276 5.78 -22.17 -3.38
C ARG A 276 5.70 -22.69 -1.96
N SER A 277 4.66 -23.47 -1.68
CA SER A 277 4.47 -24.12 -0.40
C SER A 277 4.94 -25.56 -0.38
N PHE A 278 5.31 -26.00 0.81
CA PHE A 278 5.81 -27.34 1.13
C PHE A 278 5.17 -27.84 2.43
N PHE A 279 5.15 -29.17 2.62
CA PHE A 279 4.70 -29.80 3.87
C PHE A 279 3.26 -29.42 4.25
N ASP A 280 2.34 -29.59 3.31
CA ASP A 280 0.91 -29.23 3.49
C ASP A 280 0.73 -27.76 3.94
N ASN A 281 1.38 -26.85 3.24
CA ASN A 281 1.36 -25.40 3.47
C ASN A 281 1.90 -24.96 4.84
N ARG A 282 2.74 -25.80 5.48
CA ARG A 282 3.43 -25.42 6.73
C ARG A 282 4.63 -24.53 6.52
N LEU A 283 5.23 -24.58 5.33
CA LEU A 283 6.33 -23.72 4.91
C LEU A 283 6.02 -23.16 3.52
N THR A 284 5.96 -21.87 3.39
CA THR A 284 5.88 -21.16 2.09
C THR A 284 7.19 -20.40 1.86
N LEU A 285 7.88 -20.71 0.77
CA LEU A 285 8.98 -19.91 0.28
C LEU A 285 8.44 -18.88 -0.70
N ALA A 286 8.76 -17.62 -0.47
CA ALA A 286 8.36 -16.51 -1.31
C ALA A 286 9.61 -15.73 -1.74
N ALA A 287 9.66 -15.31 -2.99
CA ALA A 287 10.73 -14.49 -3.54
C ALA A 287 10.14 -13.42 -4.45
N ARG A 288 10.75 -12.23 -4.42
CA ARG A 288 10.40 -11.10 -5.28
C ARG A 288 11.66 -10.50 -5.88
N ALA A 289 11.59 -10.12 -7.14
CA ALA A 289 12.57 -9.28 -7.80
C ALA A 289 11.86 -8.06 -8.39
N ASN A 290 12.33 -6.88 -8.05
CA ASN A 290 11.80 -5.61 -8.56
C ASN A 290 12.93 -4.83 -9.22
N GLY A 291 12.65 -4.26 -10.39
CA GLY A 291 13.53 -3.36 -11.11
C GLY A 291 12.77 -2.12 -11.55
N GLU A 292 13.41 -0.99 -11.43
CA GLU A 292 12.85 0.30 -11.86
C GLU A 292 13.92 1.11 -12.54
N GLN A 293 13.56 1.76 -13.65
CA GLN A 293 14.45 2.67 -14.38
C GLN A 293 13.68 3.88 -14.86
N ILE A 294 14.18 5.04 -14.52
CA ILE A 294 13.67 6.32 -15.01
C ILE A 294 14.62 6.80 -16.11
N LEU A 295 14.05 7.24 -17.22
CA LEU A 295 14.73 7.78 -18.37
C LEU A 295 14.33 9.24 -18.56
N GLY A 296 15.32 10.09 -18.80
CA GLY A 296 15.20 11.53 -18.97
C GLY A 296 16.50 12.19 -18.55
N PRO A 297 16.65 13.49 -18.68
CA PRO A 297 17.71 14.23 -18.02
C PRO A 297 17.62 14.03 -16.50
N ASP A 298 18.74 13.89 -15.80
CA ASP A 298 18.76 13.62 -14.37
C ASP A 298 17.95 14.66 -13.55
N GLN A 299 17.99 15.93 -13.97
CA GLN A 299 17.21 17.06 -13.40
C GLN A 299 15.74 17.12 -13.86
N ALA A 300 15.25 16.14 -14.59
CA ALA A 300 13.87 16.13 -15.08
C ALA A 300 12.91 15.43 -14.11
N VAL A 301 13.43 14.76 -13.08
CA VAL A 301 12.66 13.92 -12.18
C VAL A 301 12.68 14.52 -10.78
N PRO A 302 11.54 14.95 -10.23
CA PRO A 302 11.51 15.43 -8.87
C PRO A 302 11.86 14.30 -7.89
N PHE A 303 12.59 14.58 -6.81
CA PHE A 303 13.10 13.56 -5.88
C PHE A 303 11.97 12.66 -5.32
N TRP A 304 10.79 13.20 -5.16
CA TRP A 304 9.61 12.49 -4.68
C TRP A 304 8.93 11.58 -5.73
N GLU A 305 9.45 11.52 -6.98
CA GLU A 305 9.11 10.55 -8.04
C GLU A 305 10.27 9.60 -8.36
N MET A 306 11.44 9.78 -7.75
CA MET A 306 12.58 8.89 -7.95
C MET A 306 12.31 7.48 -7.43
N ALA A 307 13.08 6.52 -7.92
CA ALA A 307 13.12 5.17 -7.38
C ALA A 307 13.72 5.20 -5.96
N GLU A 308 13.06 4.54 -5.02
CA GLU A 308 13.41 4.60 -3.59
C GLU A 308 13.59 3.22 -2.98
N LEU A 309 14.48 3.11 -1.99
CA LEU A 309 14.66 1.91 -1.17
C LEU A 309 14.72 2.28 0.31
N GLY A 310 14.27 1.36 1.16
CA GLY A 310 14.10 1.49 2.61
C GLY A 310 12.63 1.44 2.98
N GLY A 311 12.34 0.83 4.13
CA GLY A 311 10.98 0.64 4.62
C GLY A 311 10.46 -0.78 4.47
N ASP A 312 9.26 -1.02 4.96
CA ASP A 312 8.67 -2.33 5.19
C ASP A 312 8.37 -3.16 3.93
N ASP A 313 8.36 -2.55 2.74
CA ASP A 313 8.09 -3.23 1.47
C ASP A 313 9.32 -3.39 0.57
N THR A 314 10.45 -2.81 0.99
CA THR A 314 11.69 -2.87 0.21
C THR A 314 12.85 -3.42 1.02
N LEU A 315 13.64 -2.58 1.68
CA LEU A 315 14.74 -2.95 2.57
C LEU A 315 14.30 -2.72 4.02
N ARG A 316 13.77 -3.77 4.66
CA ARG A 316 13.11 -3.69 5.98
C ARG A 316 14.05 -3.37 7.15
N GLY A 317 15.35 -3.46 6.96
CA GLY A 317 16.37 -3.06 7.93
C GLY A 317 16.83 -1.61 7.81
N PHE A 318 16.27 -0.84 6.87
CA PHE A 318 16.59 0.57 6.65
C PHE A 318 15.36 1.46 6.85
N PHE A 319 15.58 2.72 7.26
CA PHE A 319 14.49 3.69 7.35
C PHE A 319 13.71 3.82 6.04
N PRO A 320 12.40 4.13 6.08
CA PRO A 320 11.65 4.48 4.88
C PRO A 320 12.36 5.58 4.09
N PHE A 321 12.38 5.42 2.75
CA PHE A 321 12.99 6.41 1.84
C PHE A 321 14.47 6.68 2.10
N ARG A 322 15.21 5.67 2.56
CA ARG A 322 16.65 5.85 2.88
C ARG A 322 17.51 6.15 1.67
N PHE A 323 17.16 5.62 0.50
CA PHE A 323 17.95 5.75 -0.72
C PHE A 323 17.07 6.19 -1.89
N TYR A 324 17.53 7.17 -2.66
CA TYR A 324 16.84 7.70 -3.83
C TYR A 324 17.73 7.62 -5.07
N GLY A 325 17.16 7.26 -6.22
CA GLY A 325 17.90 7.21 -7.48
C GLY A 325 17.01 7.27 -8.71
N THR A 326 17.60 7.38 -9.89
CA THR A 326 16.89 7.30 -11.18
C THR A 326 16.65 5.87 -11.63
N GLY A 327 17.17 4.89 -10.88
CA GLY A 327 16.86 3.48 -11.04
C GLY A 327 17.09 2.71 -9.76
N ARG A 328 16.50 1.51 -9.66
CA ARG A 328 16.73 0.56 -8.56
C ARG A 328 16.66 -0.88 -9.01
N VAL A 329 17.30 -1.73 -8.24
CA VAL A 329 17.03 -3.17 -8.20
C VAL A 329 16.80 -3.60 -6.76
N LEU A 330 15.89 -4.53 -6.56
CA LEU A 330 15.51 -5.07 -5.25
C LEU A 330 15.22 -6.56 -5.40
N VAL A 331 15.68 -7.34 -4.42
CA VAL A 331 15.32 -8.75 -4.25
C VAL A 331 14.90 -8.95 -2.81
N ASN A 332 13.73 -9.54 -2.60
CA ASN A 332 13.25 -9.97 -1.30
C ASN A 332 13.11 -11.51 -1.30
N ALA A 333 13.47 -12.14 -0.20
CA ALA A 333 13.26 -13.57 0.01
C ALA A 333 12.68 -13.79 1.41
N GLU A 334 11.66 -14.62 1.51
CA GLU A 334 10.95 -14.87 2.76
C GLU A 334 10.59 -16.36 2.90
N ALA A 335 10.84 -16.91 4.07
CA ALA A 335 10.34 -18.22 4.48
C ALA A 335 9.25 -18.01 5.53
N ARG A 336 8.01 -18.36 5.21
CA ARG A 336 6.82 -18.20 6.03
C ARG A 336 6.45 -19.54 6.63
N PHE A 337 6.23 -19.56 7.94
CA PHE A 337 5.92 -20.77 8.70
C PHE A 337 4.52 -20.66 9.30
N LYS A 338 3.69 -21.65 9.07
CA LYS A 338 2.43 -21.83 9.79
C LYS A 338 2.74 -22.47 11.15
N ILE A 339 2.44 -21.77 12.25
CA ILE A 339 2.75 -22.23 13.61
C ILE A 339 1.51 -22.84 14.24
N LEU A 340 0.39 -22.14 14.24
CA LEU A 340 -0.82 -22.52 14.95
C LEU A 340 -2.06 -22.05 14.19
N GLU A 341 -3.10 -22.86 14.23
CA GLU A 341 -4.42 -22.55 13.68
C GLU A 341 -5.47 -22.96 14.71
N PHE A 342 -6.40 -22.08 15.03
CA PHE A 342 -7.47 -22.36 15.99
C PHE A 342 -8.66 -21.46 15.77
N ASP A 343 -9.84 -21.96 16.15
CA ASP A 343 -11.06 -21.18 16.14
C ASP A 343 -11.24 -20.50 17.49
N PHE A 344 -11.32 -19.17 17.47
CA PHE A 344 -11.51 -18.37 18.66
C PHE A 344 -13.00 -18.09 18.85
N PHE A 345 -13.63 -18.65 19.89
CA PHE A 345 -15.06 -18.61 20.19
C PHE A 345 -15.98 -19.13 19.08
N ASP A 346 -15.53 -20.07 18.24
CA ASP A 346 -16.23 -20.54 17.03
C ASP A 346 -16.64 -19.39 16.06
N LEU A 347 -16.00 -18.23 16.19
CA LEU A 347 -16.31 -17.00 15.46
C LEU A 347 -15.15 -16.57 14.56
N TRP A 348 -13.91 -16.90 14.96
CA TRP A 348 -12.72 -16.39 14.33
C TRP A 348 -11.75 -17.52 14.03
N HIS A 349 -11.52 -17.76 12.74
CA HIS A 349 -10.44 -18.63 12.34
C HIS A 349 -9.13 -17.85 12.41
N VAL A 350 -8.34 -18.12 13.45
CA VAL A 350 -7.06 -17.44 13.69
C VAL A 350 -5.92 -18.31 13.21
N ARG A 351 -5.09 -17.77 12.31
CA ARG A 351 -3.82 -18.39 11.91
C ARG A 351 -2.67 -17.57 12.48
N LEU A 352 -1.79 -18.20 13.22
CA LEU A 352 -0.55 -17.62 13.71
C LEU A 352 0.61 -18.23 12.94
N GLY A 353 1.41 -17.39 12.34
CA GLY A 353 2.60 -17.76 11.59
C GLY A 353 3.82 -16.95 12.01
N GLY A 354 4.96 -17.36 11.51
CA GLY A 354 6.21 -16.62 11.59
C GLY A 354 6.83 -16.49 10.22
N ALA A 355 7.74 -15.54 10.07
CA ALA A 355 8.55 -15.40 8.87
C ALA A 355 10.00 -15.10 9.24
N VAL A 356 10.92 -15.54 8.40
CA VAL A 356 12.29 -15.05 8.36
C VAL A 356 12.55 -14.54 6.95
N PHE A 357 13.28 -13.44 6.84
CA PHE A 357 13.48 -12.80 5.58
C PHE A 357 14.89 -12.24 5.39
N GLY A 358 15.24 -11.98 4.14
CA GLY A 358 16.43 -11.22 3.75
C GLY A 358 16.13 -10.42 2.51
N ASP A 359 16.55 -9.18 2.51
CA ASP A 359 16.33 -8.23 1.44
C ASP A 359 17.67 -7.70 0.93
N ALA A 360 17.76 -7.46 -0.37
CA ALA A 360 18.96 -6.93 -1.03
C ALA A 360 18.55 -5.93 -2.11
N GLY A 361 19.18 -4.77 -2.12
CA GLY A 361 18.83 -3.76 -3.12
C GLY A 361 19.91 -2.70 -3.31
N ARG A 362 19.73 -1.92 -4.36
CA ARG A 362 20.56 -0.77 -4.66
C ARG A 362 19.79 0.21 -5.55
N VAL A 363 19.93 1.49 -5.28
CA VAL A 363 19.55 2.54 -6.22
C VAL A 363 20.72 2.90 -7.14
N PHE A 364 20.43 3.49 -8.29
CA PHE A 364 21.39 3.95 -9.28
C PHE A 364 21.09 5.41 -9.63
N ILE A 365 22.14 6.23 -9.58
CA ILE A 365 22.13 7.62 -10.03
C ILE A 365 23.58 7.99 -10.41
N SER A 366 23.76 8.93 -11.32
CA SER A 366 25.12 9.35 -11.68
C SER A 366 25.74 10.25 -10.60
N GLU A 367 27.07 10.15 -10.41
CA GLU A 367 27.78 11.03 -9.48
C GLU A 367 27.73 12.51 -9.93
N GLU A 368 27.55 12.72 -11.22
CA GLU A 368 27.41 14.06 -11.80
C GLU A 368 26.09 14.67 -11.39
N ALA A 369 24.96 13.90 -11.51
CA ALA A 369 23.66 14.30 -11.07
C ALA A 369 23.62 14.63 -9.56
N ILE A 370 24.23 13.79 -8.72
CA ILE A 370 24.32 14.06 -7.28
C ILE A 370 25.02 15.40 -7.01
N ARG A 371 26.14 15.66 -7.68
CA ARG A 371 26.87 16.92 -7.50
C ARG A 371 26.11 18.14 -8.02
N GLU A 372 25.40 18.00 -9.11
CA GLU A 372 24.57 19.08 -9.67
C GLU A 372 23.37 19.41 -8.79
N GLU A 373 22.72 18.40 -8.24
CA GLU A 373 21.52 18.51 -7.42
C GLU A 373 21.83 18.89 -5.95
N GLU A 374 22.84 18.28 -5.34
CA GLU A 374 23.16 18.49 -3.92
C GLU A 374 24.26 19.56 -3.70
N GLY A 375 25.00 19.91 -4.73
CA GLY A 375 26.06 20.94 -4.63
C GLY A 375 27.13 20.59 -3.61
N GLU A 376 27.39 21.50 -2.66
CA GLU A 376 28.35 21.29 -1.57
C GLU A 376 27.93 20.23 -0.57
N SER A 377 26.62 19.94 -0.47
CA SER A 377 26.05 18.90 0.39
C SER A 377 26.11 17.49 -0.21
N ALA A 378 26.68 17.35 -1.41
CA ALA A 378 26.76 16.08 -2.14
C ALA A 378 27.46 14.97 -1.33
N ARG A 379 26.74 13.88 -1.11
CA ARG A 379 27.15 12.78 -0.22
C ARG A 379 27.85 11.65 -0.94
N GLY A 380 27.83 11.68 -2.27
CA GLY A 380 28.49 10.71 -3.14
C GLY A 380 27.71 9.39 -3.28
N GLU A 381 28.06 8.65 -4.30
CA GLU A 381 27.47 7.35 -4.63
C GLU A 381 28.40 6.22 -4.19
N VAL A 382 27.88 5.27 -3.40
CA VAL A 382 28.59 4.05 -3.04
C VAL A 382 28.07 2.89 -3.89
N LYS A 383 28.95 2.34 -4.74
CA LYS A 383 28.59 1.29 -5.71
C LYS A 383 28.54 -0.10 -5.06
N ARG A 384 27.71 -0.26 -4.01
CA ARG A 384 27.46 -1.56 -3.37
C ARG A 384 25.98 -1.82 -3.18
N TYR A 385 25.61 -3.08 -3.06
CA TYR A 385 24.28 -3.47 -2.64
C TYR A 385 24.13 -3.30 -1.14
N ARG A 386 22.93 -2.90 -0.70
CA ARG A 386 22.51 -2.90 0.70
C ARG A 386 21.81 -4.22 0.99
N PHE A 387 22.05 -4.74 2.18
CA PHE A 387 21.51 -6.00 2.63
C PHE A 387 20.92 -5.83 4.00
N ASP A 388 19.79 -6.47 4.23
CA ASP A 388 19.20 -6.60 5.54
C ASP A 388 18.61 -8.01 5.72
N TYR A 389 18.25 -8.30 6.94
CA TYR A 389 17.59 -9.54 7.31
C TYR A 389 16.70 -9.30 8.53
N GLY A 390 15.79 -10.23 8.77
CA GLY A 390 14.92 -10.10 9.92
C GLY A 390 14.00 -11.28 10.11
N PHE A 391 13.09 -11.08 11.03
CA PHE A 391 12.02 -12.02 11.30
C PHE A 391 10.73 -11.28 11.63
N GLY A 392 9.61 -11.99 11.52
CA GLY A 392 8.32 -11.38 11.81
C GLY A 392 7.28 -12.39 12.22
N VAL A 393 6.18 -11.88 12.75
CA VAL A 393 4.99 -12.63 13.10
C VAL A 393 3.90 -12.30 12.09
N ARG A 394 3.10 -13.28 11.72
CA ARG A 394 1.94 -13.18 10.85
C ARG A 394 0.72 -13.61 11.63
N ILE A 395 -0.28 -12.76 11.72
CA ILE A 395 -1.55 -13.02 12.38
C ILE A 395 -2.64 -12.84 11.35
N SER A 396 -3.33 -13.92 11.00
CA SER A 396 -4.48 -13.86 10.11
C SER A 396 -5.75 -14.05 10.89
N LEU A 397 -6.69 -13.15 10.70
CA LEU A 397 -8.03 -13.25 11.24
C LEU A 397 -8.97 -13.45 10.05
N SER A 398 -9.56 -14.63 9.92
CA SER A 398 -10.30 -15.02 8.71
C SER A 398 -9.41 -15.10 7.44
N GLU A 399 -10.02 -15.26 6.28
CA GLU A 399 -9.29 -15.41 5.01
C GLU A 399 -8.81 -14.08 4.42
N ALA A 400 -9.32 -12.95 4.90
CA ALA A 400 -9.07 -11.64 4.28
C ALA A 400 -8.16 -10.69 5.08
N LEU A 401 -7.78 -11.02 6.31
CA LEU A 401 -6.99 -10.13 7.16
C LEU A 401 -5.66 -10.76 7.58
N VAL A 402 -4.57 -10.20 7.11
CA VAL A 402 -3.20 -10.50 7.57
C VAL A 402 -2.63 -9.28 8.25
N ALA A 403 -2.26 -9.40 9.52
CA ALA A 403 -1.40 -8.44 10.20
C ALA A 403 0.02 -9.02 10.26
N ARG A 404 1.02 -8.22 9.93
CA ARG A 404 2.42 -8.57 10.05
C ARG A 404 3.14 -7.64 11.03
N ILE A 405 4.02 -8.22 11.82
CA ILE A 405 4.94 -7.48 12.69
C ILE A 405 6.33 -7.95 12.29
N ASP A 406 7.11 -7.08 11.68
CA ASP A 406 8.44 -7.37 11.19
C ASP A 406 9.50 -6.61 11.97
N VAL A 407 10.63 -7.26 12.27
CA VAL A 407 11.83 -6.66 12.85
C VAL A 407 12.96 -6.86 11.85
N GLY A 408 13.45 -5.76 11.28
CA GLY A 408 14.56 -5.75 10.34
C GLY A 408 15.84 -5.24 10.97
N PHE A 409 16.98 -5.80 10.56
CA PHE A 409 18.33 -5.49 11.03
C PHE A 409 19.21 -5.17 9.83
N SER A 410 20.00 -4.12 9.91
CA SER A 410 20.96 -3.74 8.86
C SER A 410 22.29 -3.27 9.43
N GLU A 411 23.19 -2.84 8.55
CA GLU A 411 24.45 -2.19 8.95
C GLU A 411 24.25 -0.80 9.56
N GLU A 412 23.12 -0.14 9.25
CA GLU A 412 22.81 1.22 9.74
C GLU A 412 21.93 1.19 11.00
N GLU A 413 21.06 0.19 11.12
CA GLU A 413 20.05 0.12 12.16
C GLU A 413 20.11 -1.22 12.92
N THR A 414 20.16 -1.11 14.24
CA THR A 414 20.19 -2.29 15.12
C THR A 414 18.89 -3.06 15.07
N ALA A 415 17.75 -2.39 14.96
CA ALA A 415 16.43 -2.98 14.77
C ALA A 415 15.41 -1.92 14.36
N LEU A 416 14.66 -2.20 13.30
CA LEU A 416 13.48 -1.43 12.93
C LEU A 416 12.23 -2.30 13.05
N LEU A 417 11.21 -1.78 13.70
CA LEU A 417 9.94 -2.45 13.92
C LEU A 417 8.88 -1.86 13.00
N TYR A 418 8.23 -2.74 12.24
CA TYR A 418 7.09 -2.40 11.38
C TYR A 418 5.87 -3.23 11.79
N LEU A 419 4.73 -2.56 11.89
CA LEU A 419 3.43 -3.21 11.97
C LEU A 419 2.65 -2.80 10.73
N ALA A 420 2.43 -3.75 9.87
CA ALA A 420 1.75 -3.57 8.60
C ALA A 420 0.67 -4.64 8.40
N PHE A 421 -0.09 -4.45 7.37
CA PHE A 421 -1.15 -5.37 7.00
C PHE A 421 -0.90 -5.88 5.57
N GLY A 422 -1.44 -7.06 5.25
CA GLY A 422 -1.12 -7.76 4.02
C GLY A 422 0.21 -8.51 4.08
N GLN A 423 0.55 -9.16 2.99
CA GLN A 423 1.88 -9.76 2.79
C GLN A 423 2.79 -8.73 2.10
N THR A 424 4.09 -8.90 2.22
CA THR A 424 5.07 -8.00 1.58
C THR A 424 5.01 -8.08 0.05
N PHE A 425 4.64 -9.25 -0.51
CA PHE A 425 4.51 -9.52 -1.95
C PHE A 425 3.78 -10.83 -2.22
#